data_6cc8a528e8d9d3658d846720317e4aed
#
_entry.id   6cc8a528e8d9d3658d846720317e4aed
#
_cell.length_a   1.000
_cell.length_b   1.000
_cell.length_c   1.000
_cell.angle_alpha   90.00
_cell.angle_beta   90.00
_cell.angle_gamma   90.00
#
_symmetry.space_group_name_H-M   'P 1'
#
loop_
_entity.id
_entity.type
_entity.pdbx_description
1 polymer ?
#
loop_
_entity_poly.entity_id
_entity_poly.type
_entity_poly.pdbx_seq_one_letter_code
_entity_poly.pdbx_strand_id
1 'polypeptide(L)'
;MTNTDTRDVEATLAQIDRLVRRGCEAVRVAVPDMAAAKALRALRDGSPVPLIADIHFDYRLALAALEAGLEGLRINPGNIGPREHVDRVVDAAKANDAVIRVGVNSGSVEKHLLQKYGGPCVEAMVESALSHVRMLEDRGFYDTKISLKSSSVLDTIAAYRLLAKSCDYPLHIGVTEAGGL
;
A
#
# COMPACT_ATOMS: atom_id res chain seq x y z
N MET A 1 -9.59 -5.72 -3.14
CA MET A 1 -9.52 -5.68 -1.66
C MET A 1 -10.78 -6.31 -1.13
N THR A 2 -10.66 -7.09 -0.06
CA THR A 2 -11.83 -7.63 0.64
C THR A 2 -12.63 -6.50 1.32
N ASN A 3 -13.90 -6.71 1.53
CA ASN A 3 -14.78 -5.84 2.31
C ASN A 3 -15.36 -6.55 3.54
N THR A 4 -14.91 -7.77 3.82
CA THR A 4 -15.18 -8.51 5.05
C THR A 4 -14.30 -7.98 6.20
N ASP A 5 -14.70 -8.24 7.44
CA ASP A 5 -13.80 -8.05 8.58
C ASP A 5 -12.67 -9.08 8.50
N THR A 6 -11.42 -8.61 8.49
CA THR A 6 -10.23 -9.48 8.41
C THR A 6 -10.12 -10.45 9.59
N ARG A 7 -10.73 -10.14 10.73
CA ARG A 7 -10.81 -11.00 11.91
C ARG A 7 -11.72 -12.21 11.70
N ASP A 8 -12.70 -12.09 10.78
CA ASP A 8 -13.53 -13.22 10.35
C ASP A 8 -12.83 -13.95 9.20
N VAL A 9 -12.01 -14.93 9.59
CA VAL A 9 -11.19 -15.72 8.66
C VAL A 9 -12.05 -16.47 7.65
N GLU A 10 -13.14 -17.09 8.10
CA GLU A 10 -14.00 -17.90 7.23
C GLU A 10 -14.69 -17.04 6.15
N ALA A 11 -15.32 -15.94 6.54
CA ALA A 11 -15.98 -15.03 5.61
C ALA A 11 -14.95 -14.39 4.64
N THR A 12 -13.75 -14.07 5.12
CA THR A 12 -12.69 -13.47 4.30
C THR A 12 -12.14 -14.47 3.29
N LEU A 13 -11.86 -15.71 3.68
CA LEU A 13 -11.44 -16.77 2.77
C LEU A 13 -12.51 -17.10 1.72
N ALA A 14 -13.79 -17.16 2.13
CA ALA A 14 -14.89 -17.35 1.19
C ALA A 14 -14.98 -16.20 0.16
N GLN A 15 -14.68 -14.96 0.57
CA GLN A 15 -14.61 -13.83 -0.36
C GLN A 15 -13.39 -13.92 -1.28
N ILE A 16 -12.21 -14.29 -0.77
CA ILE A 16 -10.99 -14.50 -1.56
C ILE A 16 -11.25 -15.55 -2.64
N ASP A 17 -11.84 -16.68 -2.30
CA ASP A 17 -12.16 -17.75 -3.26
C ASP A 17 -13.09 -17.23 -4.38
N ARG A 18 -14.13 -16.47 -4.05
CA ARG A 18 -14.99 -15.84 -5.08
C ARG A 18 -14.23 -14.90 -5.99
N LEU A 19 -13.28 -14.11 -5.46
CA LEU A 19 -12.45 -13.19 -6.25
C LEU A 19 -11.51 -13.96 -7.18
N VAL A 20 -10.86 -15.02 -6.67
CA VAL A 20 -9.95 -15.86 -7.45
C VAL A 20 -10.68 -16.56 -8.60
N ARG A 21 -11.89 -17.09 -8.37
CA ARG A 21 -12.73 -17.67 -9.44
C ARG A 21 -13.12 -16.65 -10.52
N ARG A 22 -13.00 -15.35 -10.25
CA ARG A 22 -13.21 -14.26 -11.21
C ARG A 22 -11.91 -13.72 -11.82
N GLY A 23 -10.78 -14.42 -11.61
CA GLY A 23 -9.49 -14.09 -12.19
C GLY A 23 -8.64 -13.12 -11.35
N CYS A 24 -8.92 -12.97 -10.06
CA CYS A 24 -8.08 -12.16 -9.19
C CYS A 24 -6.80 -12.91 -8.84
N GLU A 25 -5.64 -12.34 -9.16
CA GLU A 25 -4.33 -12.96 -8.98
C GLU A 25 -3.63 -12.57 -7.67
N ALA A 26 -4.10 -11.54 -6.99
CA ALA A 26 -3.63 -11.12 -5.66
C ALA A 26 -4.74 -10.39 -4.92
N VAL A 27 -4.85 -10.59 -3.61
CA VAL A 27 -5.92 -9.96 -2.81
C VAL A 27 -5.31 -9.09 -1.71
N ARG A 28 -5.87 -7.88 -1.54
CA ARG A 28 -5.50 -7.00 -0.45
C ARG A 28 -6.51 -7.09 0.69
N VAL A 29 -6.02 -7.21 1.92
CA VAL A 29 -6.81 -7.27 3.16
C VAL A 29 -6.50 -6.07 4.05
N ALA A 30 -7.50 -5.51 4.71
CA ALA A 30 -7.30 -4.43 5.66
C ALA A 30 -6.74 -4.97 6.98
N VAL A 31 -5.82 -4.23 7.59
CA VAL A 31 -5.26 -4.59 8.92
C VAL A 31 -5.39 -3.38 9.85
N PRO A 32 -6.58 -3.15 10.41
CA PRO A 32 -6.85 -1.98 11.23
C PRO A 32 -6.21 -2.06 12.63
N ASP A 33 -5.99 -3.24 13.16
CA ASP A 33 -5.50 -3.47 14.51
C ASP A 33 -4.77 -4.81 14.67
N MET A 34 -4.20 -5.05 15.86
CA MET A 34 -3.49 -6.29 16.19
C MET A 34 -4.38 -7.54 16.22
N ALA A 35 -5.69 -7.39 16.43
CA ALA A 35 -6.62 -8.53 16.37
C ALA A 35 -6.76 -9.01 14.90
N ALA A 36 -6.91 -8.08 13.95
CA ALA A 36 -6.87 -8.40 12.52
C ALA A 36 -5.50 -8.97 12.10
N ALA A 37 -4.40 -8.41 12.62
CA ALA A 37 -3.05 -8.91 12.32
C ALA A 37 -2.85 -10.38 12.76
N LYS A 38 -3.42 -10.81 13.88
CA LYS A 38 -3.37 -12.20 14.35
C LYS A 38 -4.09 -13.18 13.43
N ALA A 39 -5.10 -12.73 12.69
CA ALA A 39 -5.84 -13.56 11.74
C ALA A 39 -5.08 -13.78 10.42
N LEU A 40 -4.06 -12.96 10.12
CA LEU A 40 -3.38 -12.97 8.82
C LEU A 40 -2.70 -14.30 8.50
N ARG A 41 -2.13 -14.98 9.50
CA ARG A 41 -1.50 -16.29 9.28
C ARG A 41 -2.51 -17.32 8.76
N ALA A 42 -3.67 -17.41 9.39
CA ALA A 42 -4.72 -18.34 8.94
C ALA A 42 -5.27 -17.95 7.56
N LEU A 43 -5.39 -16.64 7.27
CA LEU A 43 -5.78 -16.17 5.95
C LEU A 43 -4.73 -16.50 4.89
N ARG A 44 -3.44 -16.34 5.21
CA ARG A 44 -2.37 -16.66 4.27
C ARG A 44 -2.31 -18.16 3.96
N ASP A 45 -2.40 -18.99 5.00
CA ASP A 45 -2.36 -20.45 4.84
C ASP A 45 -3.57 -20.98 4.04
N GLY A 46 -4.74 -20.33 4.13
CA GLY A 46 -5.95 -20.70 3.40
C GLY A 46 -6.12 -20.01 2.04
N SER A 47 -5.30 -19.03 1.69
CA SER A 47 -5.43 -18.30 0.43
C SER A 47 -4.67 -18.98 -0.72
N PRO A 48 -5.32 -19.21 -1.88
CA PRO A 48 -4.65 -19.76 -3.06
C PRO A 48 -3.84 -18.72 -3.85
N VAL A 49 -3.90 -17.43 -3.46
CA VAL A 49 -3.21 -16.32 -4.13
C VAL A 49 -2.48 -15.46 -3.11
N PRO A 50 -1.46 -14.71 -3.53
CA PRO A 50 -0.73 -13.78 -2.66
C PRO A 50 -1.65 -12.79 -1.95
N LEU A 51 -1.35 -12.53 -0.66
CA LEU A 51 -2.04 -11.54 0.14
C LEU A 51 -1.19 -10.29 0.38
N ILE A 52 -1.85 -9.14 0.33
CA ILE A 52 -1.24 -7.83 0.55
C ILE A 52 -1.92 -7.18 1.76
N ALA A 53 -1.15 -6.87 2.80
CA ALA A 53 -1.66 -6.13 3.95
C ALA A 53 -1.78 -4.63 3.66
N ASP A 54 -2.94 -4.05 3.94
CA ASP A 54 -3.17 -2.61 3.85
C ASP A 54 -2.95 -1.96 5.21
N ILE A 55 -1.80 -1.31 5.37
CA ILE A 55 -1.36 -0.70 6.62
C ILE A 55 -1.44 0.82 6.50
N HIS A 56 -2.14 1.47 7.42
CA HIS A 56 -2.36 2.92 7.36
C HIS A 56 -1.44 3.73 8.27
N PHE A 57 -1.27 3.34 9.55
CA PHE A 57 -0.62 4.21 10.53
C PHE A 57 0.38 3.48 11.45
N ASP A 58 0.19 2.21 11.76
CA ASP A 58 1.00 1.50 12.74
C ASP A 58 1.96 0.51 12.08
N TYR A 59 3.26 0.82 12.13
CA TYR A 59 4.31 -0.04 11.58
C TYR A 59 4.34 -1.45 12.18
N ARG A 60 3.86 -1.62 13.43
CA ARG A 60 3.82 -2.93 14.11
C ARG A 60 2.88 -3.90 13.41
N LEU A 61 1.80 -3.37 12.80
CA LEU A 61 0.89 -4.17 11.97
C LEU A 61 1.56 -4.65 10.69
N ALA A 62 2.45 -3.83 10.11
CA ALA A 62 3.26 -4.23 8.95
C ALA A 62 4.22 -5.36 9.33
N LEU A 63 4.91 -5.26 10.46
CA LEU A 63 5.79 -6.32 10.95
C LEU A 63 5.02 -7.62 11.19
N ALA A 64 3.87 -7.56 11.86
CA ALA A 64 3.03 -8.72 12.10
C ALA A 64 2.50 -9.37 10.81
N ALA A 65 2.19 -8.57 9.78
CA ALA A 65 1.78 -9.08 8.47
C ALA A 65 2.91 -9.83 7.77
N LEU A 66 4.14 -9.32 7.85
CA LEU A 66 5.32 -9.99 7.29
C LEU A 66 5.67 -11.28 8.05
N GLU A 67 5.59 -11.26 9.39
CA GLU A 67 5.75 -12.47 10.23
C GLU A 67 4.69 -13.53 9.92
N ALA A 68 3.48 -13.12 9.55
CA ALA A 68 2.43 -14.03 9.08
C ALA A 68 2.67 -14.58 7.67
N GLY A 69 3.71 -14.14 6.97
CA GLY A 69 4.11 -14.63 5.66
C GLY A 69 3.36 -13.99 4.49
N LEU A 70 2.79 -12.79 4.65
CA LEU A 70 2.16 -12.09 3.54
C LEU A 70 3.21 -11.59 2.54
N GLU A 71 2.93 -11.73 1.25
CA GLU A 71 3.84 -11.42 0.16
C GLU A 71 3.94 -9.93 -0.17
N GLY A 72 3.12 -9.11 0.46
CA GLY A 72 3.20 -7.69 0.20
C GLY A 72 2.53 -6.80 1.23
N LEU A 73 2.99 -5.57 1.25
CA LEU A 73 2.42 -4.49 2.06
C LEU A 73 1.94 -3.34 1.17
N ARG A 74 0.87 -2.69 1.55
CA ARG A 74 0.57 -1.33 1.10
C ARG A 74 0.75 -0.39 2.27
N ILE A 75 1.66 0.54 2.14
CA ILE A 75 1.94 1.57 3.15
C ILE A 75 1.99 2.96 2.51
N ASN A 76 1.81 3.97 3.35
CA ASN A 76 2.27 5.33 3.08
C ASN A 76 3.37 5.62 4.11
N PRO A 77 4.66 5.65 3.73
CA PRO A 77 5.77 5.87 4.65
C PRO A 77 5.62 7.14 5.50
N GLY A 78 5.01 8.19 4.94
CA GLY A 78 4.73 9.44 5.68
C GLY A 78 3.72 9.29 6.83
N ASN A 79 2.93 8.21 6.86
CA ASN A 79 1.88 8.00 7.86
C ASN A 79 2.25 6.99 8.95
N ILE A 80 3.27 6.14 8.74
CA ILE A 80 3.59 5.05 9.69
C ILE A 80 4.56 5.46 10.79
N GLY A 81 4.91 6.74 10.87
CA GLY A 81 5.72 7.31 11.92
C GLY A 81 7.11 7.77 11.49
N PRO A 82 8.05 7.91 12.42
CA PRO A 82 9.40 8.38 12.13
C PRO A 82 10.19 7.39 11.26
N ARG A 83 11.29 7.86 10.70
CA ARG A 83 12.15 7.12 9.76
C ARG A 83 12.52 5.73 10.25
N GLU A 84 12.81 5.57 11.54
CA GLU A 84 13.20 4.30 12.14
C GLU A 84 12.10 3.22 12.02
N HIS A 85 10.82 3.64 12.02
CA HIS A 85 9.71 2.71 11.80
C HIS A 85 9.67 2.22 10.35
N VAL A 86 9.90 3.11 9.38
CA VAL A 86 10.01 2.76 7.96
C VAL A 86 11.18 1.80 7.76
N ASP A 87 12.34 2.10 8.34
CA ASP A 87 13.54 1.26 8.24
C ASP A 87 13.29 -0.17 8.76
N ARG A 88 12.61 -0.31 9.90
CA ARG A 88 12.23 -1.63 10.44
C ARG A 88 11.29 -2.40 9.53
N VAL A 89 10.32 -1.72 8.91
CA VAL A 89 9.40 -2.36 7.95
C VAL A 89 10.15 -2.82 6.71
N VAL A 90 11.05 -1.99 6.19
CA VAL A 90 11.88 -2.32 5.02
C VAL A 90 12.79 -3.51 5.31
N ASP A 91 13.47 -3.54 6.47
CA ASP A 91 14.34 -4.65 6.85
C ASP A 91 13.55 -5.97 6.98
N ALA A 92 12.34 -5.90 7.58
CA ALA A 92 11.47 -7.05 7.67
C ALA A 92 10.93 -7.50 6.29
N ALA A 93 10.60 -6.57 5.39
CA ALA A 93 10.17 -6.89 4.03
C ALA A 93 11.28 -7.61 3.24
N LYS A 94 12.54 -7.16 3.36
CA LYS A 94 13.70 -7.83 2.78
C LYS A 94 13.86 -9.26 3.32
N ALA A 95 13.74 -9.44 4.62
CA ALA A 95 13.92 -10.75 5.25
C ALA A 95 12.84 -11.76 4.86
N ASN A 96 11.68 -11.29 4.35
CA ASN A 96 10.54 -12.10 3.95
C ASN A 96 10.27 -12.08 2.44
N ASP A 97 11.16 -11.54 1.61
CA ASP A 97 11.00 -11.38 0.16
C ASP A 97 9.66 -10.73 -0.23
N ALA A 98 9.19 -9.80 0.59
CA ALA A 98 7.89 -9.16 0.41
C ALA A 98 8.01 -7.85 -0.37
N VAL A 99 7.02 -7.58 -1.21
CA VAL A 99 6.92 -6.35 -2.02
C VAL A 99 6.27 -5.22 -1.23
N ILE A 100 6.79 -4.00 -1.33
CA ILE A 100 6.15 -2.82 -0.75
C ILE A 100 5.48 -1.98 -1.84
N ARG A 101 4.18 -1.72 -1.68
CA ARG A 101 3.50 -0.71 -2.46
C ARG A 101 3.43 0.61 -1.70
N VAL A 102 4.15 1.60 -2.20
CA VAL A 102 4.02 2.99 -1.75
C VAL A 102 2.72 3.56 -2.30
N GLY A 103 1.81 3.95 -1.40
CA GLY A 103 0.49 4.47 -1.79
C GLY A 103 0.28 5.89 -1.27
N VAL A 104 0.23 6.86 -2.17
CA VAL A 104 -0.10 8.27 -1.87
C VAL A 104 -1.48 8.59 -2.40
N ASN A 105 -2.32 9.17 -1.55
CA ASN A 105 -3.60 9.77 -1.94
C ASN A 105 -3.47 11.31 -1.86
N SER A 106 -4.25 12.04 -2.65
CA SER A 106 -4.25 13.52 -2.61
C SER A 106 -4.47 14.09 -1.21
N GLY A 107 -5.29 13.42 -0.38
CA GLY A 107 -5.53 13.80 1.02
C GLY A 107 -4.43 13.40 2.01
N SER A 108 -3.38 12.68 1.58
CA SER A 108 -2.29 12.20 2.44
C SER A 108 -0.93 12.82 2.09
N VAL A 109 -0.91 13.85 1.26
CA VAL A 109 0.30 14.60 0.92
C VAL A 109 0.77 15.39 2.15
N GLU A 110 2.07 15.41 2.39
CA GLU A 110 2.70 16.04 3.56
C GLU A 110 2.52 17.56 3.57
N LYS A 111 2.35 18.12 4.77
CA LYS A 111 2.07 19.55 4.97
C LYS A 111 3.10 20.46 4.30
N HIS A 112 4.39 20.11 4.33
CA HIS A 112 5.43 20.93 3.72
C HIS A 112 5.31 20.98 2.19
N LEU A 113 4.87 19.87 1.54
CA LEU A 113 4.59 19.85 0.10
C LEU A 113 3.32 20.63 -0.24
N LEU A 114 2.28 20.53 0.58
CA LEU A 114 1.08 21.35 0.41
C LEU A 114 1.40 22.84 0.50
N GLN A 115 2.30 23.25 1.41
CA GLN A 115 2.77 24.63 1.51
C GLN A 115 3.62 25.04 0.29
N LYS A 116 4.53 24.16 -0.17
CA LYS A 116 5.38 24.40 -1.33
C LYS A 116 4.59 24.63 -2.62
N TYR A 117 3.53 23.86 -2.82
CA TYR A 117 2.75 23.85 -4.06
C TYR A 117 1.40 24.60 -3.96
N GLY A 118 1.05 25.10 -2.80
CA GLY A 118 -0.21 25.83 -2.58
C GLY A 118 -1.45 24.92 -2.48
N GLY A 119 -1.26 23.61 -2.33
CA GLY A 119 -2.34 22.63 -2.18
C GLY A 119 -2.01 21.23 -2.71
N PRO A 120 -2.98 20.30 -2.69
CA PRO A 120 -2.79 18.93 -3.14
C PRO A 120 -2.88 18.84 -4.68
N CYS A 121 -1.83 19.27 -5.36
CA CYS A 121 -1.71 19.20 -6.83
C CYS A 121 -0.96 17.94 -7.29
N VAL A 122 -0.92 17.74 -8.59
CA VAL A 122 -0.25 16.60 -9.27
C VAL A 122 1.23 16.53 -8.88
N GLU A 123 1.93 17.67 -8.92
CA GLU A 123 3.36 17.76 -8.60
C GLU A 123 3.64 17.41 -7.15
N ALA A 124 2.79 17.87 -6.23
CA ALA A 124 2.91 17.56 -4.81
C ALA A 124 2.74 16.05 -4.54
N MET A 125 1.79 15.41 -5.21
CA MET A 125 1.57 13.95 -5.09
C MET A 125 2.75 13.15 -5.63
N VAL A 126 3.30 13.55 -6.76
CA VAL A 126 4.46 12.87 -7.37
C VAL A 126 5.72 13.05 -6.53
N GLU A 127 5.99 14.28 -6.05
CA GLU A 127 7.14 14.52 -5.17
C GLU A 127 7.02 13.74 -3.85
N SER A 128 5.83 13.69 -3.25
CA SER A 128 5.55 12.86 -2.07
C SER A 128 5.89 11.38 -2.32
N ALA A 129 5.38 10.81 -3.42
CA ALA A 129 5.64 9.41 -3.75
C ALA A 129 7.12 9.14 -3.99
N LEU A 130 7.82 9.99 -4.73
CA LEU A 130 9.26 9.84 -5.00
C LEU A 130 10.10 10.00 -3.73
N SER A 131 9.73 10.90 -2.81
CA SER A 131 10.41 11.02 -1.53
C SER A 131 10.26 9.76 -0.68
N HIS A 132 9.08 9.15 -0.68
CA HIS A 132 8.83 7.89 0.01
C HIS A 132 9.58 6.70 -0.62
N VAL A 133 9.68 6.65 -1.95
CA VAL A 133 10.48 5.63 -2.64
C VAL A 133 11.95 5.76 -2.27
N ARG A 134 12.51 6.99 -2.26
CA ARG A 134 13.89 7.23 -1.82
C ARG A 134 14.15 6.72 -0.40
N MET A 135 13.18 6.84 0.51
CA MET A 135 13.31 6.27 1.86
C MET A 135 13.56 4.74 1.83
N LEU A 136 12.97 4.03 0.88
CA LEU A 136 13.17 2.59 0.70
C LEU A 136 14.51 2.31 -0.01
N GLU A 137 14.83 3.09 -1.05
CA GLU A 137 16.09 3.00 -1.80
C GLU A 137 17.32 3.24 -0.92
N ASP A 138 17.25 4.20 0.03
CA ASP A 138 18.31 4.47 1.01
C ASP A 138 18.64 3.24 1.89
N ARG A 139 17.68 2.31 2.01
CA ARG A 139 17.86 1.01 2.67
C ARG A 139 18.22 -0.11 1.67
N GLY A 140 18.47 0.22 0.41
CA GLY A 140 18.73 -0.75 -0.66
C GLY A 140 17.54 -1.66 -0.94
N PHE A 141 16.31 -1.15 -0.88
CA PHE A 141 15.07 -1.87 -1.17
C PHE A 141 14.44 -1.36 -2.47
N TYR A 142 14.29 -2.25 -3.45
CA TYR A 142 13.82 -1.93 -4.79
C TYR A 142 12.57 -2.72 -5.22
N ASP A 143 12.15 -3.72 -4.44
CA ASP A 143 10.92 -4.49 -4.70
C ASP A 143 9.67 -3.66 -4.36
N THR A 144 9.55 -2.56 -5.10
CA THR A 144 8.59 -1.48 -4.84
C THR A 144 7.68 -1.28 -6.04
N LYS A 145 6.42 -0.98 -5.78
CA LYS A 145 5.48 -0.43 -6.76
C LYS A 145 4.82 0.82 -6.19
N ILE A 146 4.31 1.69 -7.06
CA ILE A 146 3.78 2.99 -6.65
C ILE A 146 2.32 3.13 -7.06
N SER A 147 1.50 3.69 -6.18
CA SER A 147 0.13 4.10 -6.49
C SER A 147 -0.14 5.53 -6.07
N LEU A 148 -0.64 6.32 -7.01
CA LEU A 148 -1.13 7.68 -6.79
C LEU A 148 -2.63 7.70 -7.03
N LYS A 149 -3.40 8.25 -6.09
CA LYS A 149 -4.86 8.30 -6.20
C LYS A 149 -5.39 9.67 -5.84
N SER A 150 -6.24 10.19 -6.71
CA SER A 150 -7.04 11.38 -6.47
C SER A 150 -8.52 11.07 -6.70
N SER A 151 -9.41 11.86 -6.13
CA SER A 151 -10.84 11.87 -6.48
C SER A 151 -11.08 12.45 -7.88
N SER A 152 -10.15 13.27 -8.38
CA SER A 152 -10.12 13.76 -9.76
C SER A 152 -9.45 12.73 -10.67
N VAL A 153 -10.19 12.23 -11.66
CA VAL A 153 -9.68 11.32 -12.68
C VAL A 153 -8.59 11.99 -13.52
N LEU A 154 -8.78 13.27 -13.87
CA LEU A 154 -7.80 14.02 -14.67
C LEU A 154 -6.48 14.21 -13.94
N ASP A 155 -6.53 14.54 -12.64
CA ASP A 155 -5.32 14.66 -11.82
C ASP A 155 -4.63 13.30 -11.65
N THR A 156 -5.41 12.23 -11.50
CA THR A 156 -4.86 10.87 -11.44
C THR A 156 -4.10 10.54 -12.72
N ILE A 157 -4.68 10.82 -13.90
CA ILE A 157 -4.01 10.59 -15.19
C ILE A 157 -2.74 11.44 -15.32
N ALA A 158 -2.81 12.72 -14.96
CA ALA A 158 -1.66 13.63 -15.02
C ALA A 158 -0.54 13.18 -14.07
N ALA A 159 -0.89 12.79 -12.84
CA ALA A 159 0.06 12.29 -11.85
C ALA A 159 0.79 11.03 -12.32
N TYR A 160 0.08 10.05 -12.89
CA TYR A 160 0.72 8.86 -13.43
C TYR A 160 1.59 9.14 -14.64
N ARG A 161 1.19 10.05 -15.54
CA ARG A 161 2.02 10.47 -16.67
C ARG A 161 3.29 11.17 -16.23
N LEU A 162 3.23 11.99 -15.19
CA LEU A 162 4.40 12.66 -14.63
C LEU A 162 5.31 11.66 -13.90
N LEU A 163 4.71 10.77 -13.08
CA LEU A 163 5.45 9.74 -12.34
C LEU A 163 6.19 8.78 -13.29
N ALA A 164 5.53 8.33 -14.37
CA ALA A 164 6.15 7.44 -15.37
C ALA A 164 7.33 8.04 -16.12
N LYS A 165 7.50 9.37 -16.11
CA LYS A 165 8.68 10.06 -16.64
C LYS A 165 9.79 10.23 -15.60
N SER A 166 9.47 10.00 -14.33
CA SER A 166 10.34 10.30 -13.20
C SER A 166 10.97 9.06 -12.55
N CYS A 167 10.43 7.85 -12.84
CA CYS A 167 10.95 6.59 -12.32
C CYS A 167 10.47 5.39 -13.16
N ASP A 168 11.17 4.26 -13.04
CA ASP A 168 10.89 3.01 -13.75
C ASP A 168 10.15 1.96 -12.89
N TYR A 169 9.67 2.34 -11.71
CA TYR A 169 8.93 1.42 -10.85
C TYR A 169 7.57 1.05 -11.43
N PRO A 170 7.10 -0.20 -11.23
CA PRO A 170 5.76 -0.61 -11.62
C PRO A 170 4.68 0.28 -11.00
N LEU A 171 3.71 0.69 -11.79
CA LEU A 171 2.63 1.57 -11.38
C LEU A 171 1.35 0.77 -11.14
N HIS A 172 0.73 0.98 -9.98
CA HIS A 172 -0.57 0.39 -9.62
C HIS A 172 -1.67 1.43 -9.82
N ILE A 173 -2.37 1.35 -10.94
CA ILE A 173 -3.36 2.34 -11.36
C ILE A 173 -4.69 2.13 -10.64
N GLY A 174 -5.35 3.22 -10.26
CA GLY A 174 -6.68 3.25 -9.67
C GLY A 174 -7.06 4.65 -9.21
N VAL A 175 -8.35 4.86 -9.00
CA VAL A 175 -8.91 6.08 -8.43
C VAL A 175 -9.38 5.83 -7.00
N THR A 176 -9.65 6.89 -6.24
CA THR A 176 -10.21 6.83 -4.89
C THR A 176 -11.31 7.88 -4.75
N GLU A 177 -12.40 7.53 -4.08
CA GLU A 177 -13.52 8.44 -3.79
C GLU A 177 -14.05 9.20 -5.04
N ALA A 178 -14.00 8.54 -6.19
CA ALA A 178 -14.35 9.16 -7.47
C ALA A 178 -15.86 9.11 -7.80
N GLY A 179 -16.68 8.64 -6.87
CA GLY A 179 -18.11 8.44 -7.09
C GLY A 179 -18.45 7.18 -7.89
N GLY A 180 -19.74 6.98 -8.18
CA GLY A 180 -20.19 5.96 -9.10
C GLY A 180 -20.06 6.41 -10.58
N LEU A 181 -20.13 5.45 -11.47
CA LEU A 181 -20.28 5.69 -12.91
C LEU A 181 -21.69 6.18 -13.21
#